data_e9a425442ade22621ae00b2e7ffeb0fe
#
_entry.id   e9a425442ade22621ae00b2e7ffeb0fe
#
_cell.length_a   1.000
_cell.length_b   1.000
_cell.length_c   1.000
_cell.angle_alpha   90.00
_cell.angle_beta   90.00
_cell.angle_gamma   90.00
#
_symmetry.space_group_name_H-M   'P 1'
#
loop_
_entity.id
_entity.type
_entity.pdbx_description
1 polymer ?
#
loop_
_entity_poly.entity_id
_entity_poly.type
_entity_poly.pdbx_seq_one_letter_code
_entity_poly.pdbx_strand_id
1 'polypeptide(L)'
;DGTLDTLYMVGLAALFTVLIGLPTGVLLFISRANGLAPMPKLNALLGAVINIGRSLPFIVLLIALIPFTRLIVGTTLGSTAAIVPVTIGAFPFFARLTENALDEVDYGRIEAILSMGGNVWHVIFKSLLPEALPTLLAGITLTIVMLIGFSSMAGVIGGGGLGDLAIR
;
A
#
# COMPACT_ATOMS: atom_id res chain seq x y z
N ASP A 1 2.42 25.45 -8.32
CA ASP A 1 3.82 25.28 -7.94
C ASP A 1 4.15 23.78 -7.92
N GLY A 2 5.08 23.34 -8.80
CA GLY A 2 5.37 21.93 -9.00
C GLY A 2 5.79 21.18 -7.75
N THR A 3 6.44 21.86 -6.79
CA THR A 3 6.81 21.27 -5.50
C THR A 3 5.58 21.01 -4.64
N LEU A 4 4.65 21.95 -4.57
CA LEU A 4 3.41 21.80 -3.81
C LEU A 4 2.52 20.72 -4.44
N ASP A 5 2.46 20.65 -5.76
CA ASP A 5 1.71 19.61 -6.48
C ASP A 5 2.28 18.22 -6.21
N THR A 6 3.61 18.08 -6.18
CA THR A 6 4.26 16.82 -5.82
C THR A 6 3.99 16.44 -4.36
N LEU A 7 4.12 17.37 -3.41
CA LEU A 7 3.82 17.12 -2.00
C LEU A 7 2.37 16.73 -1.77
N TYR A 8 1.44 17.40 -2.44
CA TYR A 8 0.02 17.07 -2.41
C TYR A 8 -0.24 15.65 -2.94
N MET A 9 0.27 15.37 -4.13
CA MET A 9 0.09 14.06 -4.78
C MET A 9 0.70 12.92 -3.96
N VAL A 10 1.96 13.06 -3.53
CA VAL A 10 2.67 12.04 -2.74
C VAL A 10 2.04 11.88 -1.35
N GLY A 11 1.68 12.98 -0.70
CA GLY A 11 1.06 12.96 0.62
C GLY A 11 -0.28 12.22 0.64
N LEU A 12 -1.17 12.54 -0.29
CA LEU A 12 -2.46 11.84 -0.41
C LEU A 12 -2.31 10.41 -0.90
N ALA A 13 -1.43 10.15 -1.85
CA ALA A 13 -1.15 8.79 -2.29
C ALA A 13 -0.57 7.92 -1.16
N ALA A 14 0.32 8.48 -0.32
CA ALA A 14 0.84 7.79 0.85
C ALA A 14 -0.27 7.46 1.85
N LEU A 15 -1.13 8.43 2.15
CA LEU A 15 -2.26 8.25 3.05
C LEU A 15 -3.17 7.11 2.56
N PHE A 16 -3.61 7.13 1.31
CA PHE A 16 -4.47 6.10 0.75
C PHE A 16 -3.77 4.75 0.64
N THR A 17 -2.48 4.74 0.30
CA THR A 17 -1.66 3.52 0.26
C THR A 17 -1.62 2.84 1.61
N VAL A 18 -1.41 3.59 2.68
CA VAL A 18 -1.41 3.05 4.05
C VAL A 18 -2.81 2.61 4.47
N LEU A 19 -3.84 3.42 4.20
CA LEU A 19 -5.23 3.09 4.56
C LEU A 19 -5.74 1.80 3.88
N ILE A 20 -5.31 1.53 2.65
CA ILE A 20 -5.69 0.32 1.91
C ILE A 20 -4.71 -0.81 2.18
N GLY A 21 -3.41 -0.52 2.15
CA GLY A 21 -2.35 -1.51 2.24
C GLY A 21 -2.20 -2.12 3.62
N LEU A 22 -2.39 -1.34 4.69
CA LEU A 22 -2.30 -1.85 6.06
C LEU A 22 -3.37 -2.91 6.36
N PRO A 23 -4.67 -2.65 6.15
CA PRO A 23 -5.69 -3.69 6.33
C PRO A 23 -5.48 -4.90 5.42
N THR A 24 -5.08 -4.68 4.19
CA THR A 24 -4.80 -5.76 3.23
C THR A 24 -3.64 -6.63 3.70
N GLY A 25 -2.55 -6.04 4.18
CA GLY A 25 -1.40 -6.77 4.73
C GLY A 25 -1.74 -7.54 6.00
N VAL A 26 -2.54 -6.97 6.90
CA VAL A 26 -3.07 -7.66 8.09
C VAL A 26 -3.92 -8.86 7.67
N LEU A 27 -4.80 -8.67 6.70
CA LEU A 27 -5.67 -9.73 6.19
C LEU A 27 -4.87 -10.86 5.52
N LEU A 28 -3.84 -10.53 4.75
CA LEU A 28 -2.91 -11.51 4.18
C LEU A 28 -2.24 -12.35 5.26
N PHE A 29 -1.79 -11.71 6.35
CA PHE A 29 -1.12 -12.39 7.45
C PHE A 29 -2.06 -13.33 8.21
N ILE A 30 -3.23 -12.85 8.62
CA ILE A 30 -4.18 -13.65 9.43
C ILE A 30 -4.89 -14.74 8.63
N SER A 31 -5.05 -14.56 7.32
CA SER A 31 -5.75 -15.51 6.45
C SER A 31 -4.91 -16.67 5.93
N ARG A 32 -3.61 -16.72 6.29
CA ARG A 32 -2.74 -17.85 5.97
C ARG A 32 -3.33 -19.16 6.49
N ALA A 33 -2.98 -20.28 5.86
CA ALA A 33 -3.46 -21.61 6.26
C ALA A 33 -3.20 -21.93 7.75
N ASN A 34 -2.06 -21.47 8.28
CA ASN A 34 -1.67 -21.60 9.69
C ASN A 34 -1.86 -20.29 10.47
N GLY A 35 -2.66 -19.37 9.96
CA GLY A 35 -2.89 -18.05 10.56
C GLY A 35 -3.99 -18.06 11.61
N LEU A 36 -4.25 -16.87 12.17
CA LEU A 36 -5.25 -16.66 13.23
C LEU A 36 -6.70 -16.86 12.77
N ALA A 37 -6.99 -16.56 11.51
CA ALA A 37 -8.30 -16.71 10.87
C ALA A 37 -8.12 -17.32 9.48
N PRO A 38 -7.84 -18.63 9.37
CA PRO A 38 -7.47 -19.27 8.11
C PRO A 38 -8.58 -19.13 7.06
N MET A 39 -8.24 -18.53 5.92
CA MET A 39 -9.07 -18.40 4.73
C MET A 39 -8.20 -18.61 3.49
N PRO A 40 -7.82 -19.87 3.17
CA PRO A 40 -6.81 -20.15 2.15
C PRO A 40 -7.17 -19.62 0.76
N LYS A 41 -8.44 -19.68 0.39
CA LYS A 41 -8.91 -19.16 -0.91
C LYS A 41 -8.79 -17.65 -0.99
N LEU A 42 -9.17 -16.92 0.06
CA LEU A 42 -9.03 -15.47 0.13
C LEU A 42 -7.55 -15.06 0.14
N ASN A 43 -6.73 -15.75 0.91
CA ASN A 43 -5.28 -15.52 0.94
C ASN A 43 -4.64 -15.72 -0.43
N ALA A 44 -5.00 -16.78 -1.14
CA ALA A 44 -4.51 -17.05 -2.48
C ALA A 44 -4.94 -15.96 -3.49
N LEU A 45 -6.19 -15.52 -3.42
CA LEU A 45 -6.71 -14.47 -4.30
C LEU A 45 -6.02 -13.13 -4.03
N LEU A 46 -5.95 -12.70 -2.78
CA LEU A 46 -5.27 -11.45 -2.40
C LEU A 46 -3.78 -11.50 -2.73
N GLY A 47 -3.12 -12.62 -2.45
CA GLY A 47 -1.73 -12.82 -2.78
C GLY A 47 -1.46 -12.73 -4.28
N ALA A 48 -2.33 -13.31 -5.10
CA ALA A 48 -2.25 -13.22 -6.56
C ALA A 48 -2.42 -11.78 -7.05
N VAL A 49 -3.43 -11.06 -6.57
CA VAL A 49 -3.66 -9.65 -6.93
C VAL A 49 -2.44 -8.79 -6.57
N ILE A 50 -1.91 -8.95 -5.37
CA ILE A 50 -0.73 -8.20 -4.90
C ILE A 50 0.52 -8.54 -5.71
N ASN A 51 0.74 -9.81 -6.02
CA ASN A 51 1.89 -10.22 -6.81
C ASN A 51 1.80 -9.70 -8.25
N ILE A 52 0.62 -9.74 -8.87
CA ILE A 52 0.40 -9.15 -10.20
C ILE A 52 0.66 -7.64 -10.15
N GLY A 53 0.10 -6.93 -9.17
CA GLY A 53 0.30 -5.49 -9.01
C GLY A 53 1.77 -5.10 -8.86
N ARG A 54 2.56 -5.92 -8.17
CA ARG A 54 4.00 -5.69 -7.96
C ARG A 54 4.87 -6.06 -9.18
N SER A 55 4.39 -6.96 -10.03
CA SER A 55 5.15 -7.42 -11.20
C SER A 55 5.02 -6.50 -12.41
N LEU A 56 4.00 -5.65 -12.45
CA LEU A 56 3.79 -4.71 -13.54
C LEU A 56 4.70 -3.48 -13.41
N PRO A 57 5.39 -3.07 -14.48
CA PRO A 57 6.05 -1.77 -14.50
C PRO A 57 5.04 -0.65 -14.25
N PHE A 58 5.40 0.32 -13.40
CA PHE A 58 4.46 1.39 -13.02
C PHE A 58 3.91 2.15 -14.22
N ILE A 59 4.75 2.43 -15.24
CA ILE A 59 4.31 3.13 -16.44
C ILE A 59 3.22 2.37 -17.20
N VAL A 60 3.28 1.04 -17.23
CA VAL A 60 2.27 0.19 -17.87
C VAL A 60 0.97 0.24 -17.07
N LEU A 61 1.07 0.13 -15.75
CA LEU A 61 -0.08 0.23 -14.85
C LEU A 61 -0.76 1.60 -14.97
N LEU A 62 0.02 2.66 -15.05
CA LEU A 62 -0.45 4.03 -15.17
C LEU A 62 -1.27 4.22 -16.45
N ILE A 63 -0.79 3.71 -17.60
CA ILE A 63 -1.52 3.75 -18.87
C ILE A 63 -2.79 2.89 -18.80
N ALA A 64 -2.69 1.69 -18.25
CA ALA A 64 -3.83 0.79 -18.11
C ALA A 64 -4.95 1.34 -17.21
N LEU A 65 -4.59 2.18 -16.24
CA LEU A 65 -5.54 2.80 -15.30
C LEU A 65 -6.15 4.12 -15.80
N ILE A 66 -5.78 4.60 -16.99
CA ILE A 66 -6.38 5.83 -17.58
C ILE A 66 -7.92 5.80 -17.57
N PRO A 67 -8.59 4.74 -18.08
CA PRO A 67 -10.06 4.70 -18.07
C PRO A 67 -10.63 4.72 -16.65
N PHE A 68 -10.00 3.99 -15.73
CA PHE A 68 -10.41 3.90 -14.34
C PHE A 68 -10.24 5.24 -13.61
N THR A 69 -9.11 5.92 -13.81
CA THR A 69 -8.84 7.25 -13.26
C THR A 69 -9.87 8.25 -13.73
N ARG A 70 -10.20 8.22 -15.02
CA ARG A 70 -11.24 9.10 -15.61
C ARG A 70 -12.62 8.84 -15.02
N LEU A 71 -12.93 7.60 -14.69
CA LEU A 71 -14.21 7.22 -14.06
C LEU A 71 -14.33 7.79 -12.65
N ILE A 72 -13.25 7.80 -11.88
CA ILE A 72 -13.25 8.24 -10.47
C ILE A 72 -13.13 9.75 -10.35
N VAL A 73 -12.22 10.37 -11.10
CA VAL A 73 -11.86 11.80 -10.94
C VAL A 73 -12.51 12.67 -12.00
N GLY A 74 -12.98 12.08 -13.11
CA GLY A 74 -13.55 12.82 -14.25
C GLY A 74 -12.51 13.33 -15.24
N THR A 75 -11.24 13.29 -14.90
CA THR A 75 -10.10 13.69 -15.75
C THR A 75 -8.95 12.70 -15.61
N THR A 76 -8.04 12.73 -16.56
CA THR A 76 -6.79 11.94 -16.52
C THR A 76 -5.56 12.83 -16.35
N LEU A 77 -5.76 14.14 -16.28
CA LEU A 77 -4.68 15.13 -16.19
C LEU A 77 -4.71 15.81 -14.82
N GLY A 78 -3.53 16.21 -14.37
CA GLY A 78 -3.33 16.94 -13.12
C GLY A 78 -3.03 16.05 -11.92
N SER A 79 -2.55 16.69 -10.85
CA SER A 79 -2.05 16.05 -9.64
C SER A 79 -3.11 15.20 -8.93
N THR A 80 -4.36 15.64 -8.92
CA THR A 80 -5.46 14.89 -8.31
C THR A 80 -5.76 13.59 -9.06
N ALA A 81 -5.73 13.63 -10.40
CA ALA A 81 -5.92 12.42 -11.21
C ALA A 81 -4.78 11.42 -11.00
N ALA A 82 -3.55 11.90 -10.91
CA ALA A 82 -2.37 11.07 -10.71
C ALA A 82 -2.36 10.31 -9.37
N ILE A 83 -3.07 10.79 -8.34
CA ILE A 83 -3.18 10.12 -7.04
C ILE A 83 -3.73 8.69 -7.20
N VAL A 84 -4.70 8.48 -8.09
CA VAL A 84 -5.36 7.18 -8.29
C VAL A 84 -4.37 6.10 -8.75
N PRO A 85 -3.68 6.23 -9.90
CA PRO A 85 -2.75 5.21 -10.36
C PRO A 85 -1.52 5.09 -9.47
N VAL A 86 -1.05 6.17 -8.87
CA VAL A 86 0.09 6.16 -7.94
C VAL A 86 -0.26 5.33 -6.69
N THR A 87 -1.44 5.52 -6.13
CA THR A 87 -1.92 4.72 -4.99
C THR A 87 -2.08 3.24 -5.36
N ILE A 88 -2.73 2.94 -6.48
CA ILE A 88 -2.95 1.56 -6.93
C ILE A 88 -1.62 0.86 -7.22
N GLY A 89 -0.63 1.58 -7.73
CA GLY A 89 0.71 1.03 -7.96
C GLY A 89 1.50 0.75 -6.68
N ALA A 90 1.26 1.53 -5.63
CA ALA A 90 2.02 1.46 -4.39
C ALA A 90 1.40 0.55 -3.32
N PHE A 91 0.08 0.43 -3.23
CA PHE A 91 -0.54 -0.32 -2.14
C PHE A 91 -0.17 -1.81 -2.11
N PRO A 92 0.03 -2.53 -3.23
CA PRO A 92 0.48 -3.92 -3.21
C PRO A 92 1.85 -4.09 -2.54
N PHE A 93 2.75 -3.15 -2.79
CA PHE A 93 4.07 -3.12 -2.17
C PHE A 93 3.95 -2.94 -0.65
N PHE A 94 3.18 -1.95 -0.21
CA PHE A 94 2.98 -1.68 1.21
C PHE A 94 2.21 -2.80 1.93
N ALA A 95 1.22 -3.41 1.28
CA ALA A 95 0.51 -4.57 1.82
C ALA A 95 1.47 -5.75 2.09
N ARG A 96 2.39 -6.01 1.18
CA ARG A 96 3.39 -7.07 1.37
C ARG A 96 4.41 -6.72 2.44
N LEU A 97 4.83 -5.46 2.53
CA LEU A 97 5.68 -4.98 3.64
C LEU A 97 4.98 -5.15 4.98
N THR A 98 3.70 -4.84 5.06
CA THR A 98 2.90 -5.03 6.28
C THR A 98 2.84 -6.50 6.68
N GLU A 99 2.53 -7.40 5.76
CA GLU A 99 2.51 -8.83 6.01
C GLU A 99 3.85 -9.33 6.56
N ASN A 100 4.96 -8.92 5.95
CA ASN A 100 6.30 -9.29 6.39
C ASN A 100 6.63 -8.71 7.78
N ALA A 101 6.25 -7.48 8.05
CA ALA A 101 6.45 -6.86 9.36
C ALA A 101 5.71 -7.60 10.48
N LEU A 102 4.48 -8.06 10.19
CA LEU A 102 3.70 -8.86 11.15
C LEU A 102 4.31 -10.25 11.37
N ASP A 103 4.93 -10.82 10.34
CA ASP A 103 5.58 -12.13 10.42
C ASP A 103 6.83 -12.13 11.32
N GLU A 104 7.43 -10.97 11.55
CA GLU A 104 8.57 -10.78 12.46
C GLU A 104 8.17 -10.75 13.95
N VAL A 105 6.89 -10.61 14.26
CA VAL A 105 6.40 -10.56 15.64
C VAL A 105 6.53 -11.94 16.29
N ASP A 106 7.06 -11.98 17.52
CA ASP A 106 7.23 -13.20 18.27
C ASP A 106 5.89 -13.92 18.52
N TYR A 107 5.79 -15.15 18.07
CA TYR A 107 4.59 -15.98 18.21
C TYR A 107 4.21 -16.20 19.68
N GLY A 108 5.17 -16.22 20.60
CA GLY A 108 4.91 -16.34 22.04
C GLY A 108 4.00 -15.27 22.61
N ARG A 109 4.06 -14.05 22.05
CA ARG A 109 3.17 -12.95 22.43
C ARG A 109 1.74 -13.17 21.95
N ILE A 110 1.59 -13.71 20.74
CA ILE A 110 0.28 -14.09 20.18
C ILE A 110 -0.34 -15.19 21.03
N GLU A 111 0.45 -16.23 21.33
CA GLU A 111 0.03 -17.35 22.14
C GLU A 111 -0.39 -16.93 23.57
N ALA A 112 0.35 -16.00 24.17
CA ALA A 112 0.01 -15.44 25.48
C ALA A 112 -1.38 -14.80 25.50
N ILE A 113 -1.71 -14.00 24.49
CA ILE A 113 -3.03 -13.33 24.38
C ILE A 113 -4.14 -14.37 24.20
N LEU A 114 -3.93 -15.36 23.33
CA LEU A 114 -4.90 -16.42 23.07
C LEU A 114 -5.13 -17.28 24.32
N SER A 115 -4.06 -17.60 25.07
CA SER A 115 -4.13 -18.37 26.32
C SER A 115 -4.90 -17.64 27.43
N MET A 116 -4.92 -16.32 27.40
CA MET A 116 -5.71 -15.48 28.32
C MET A 116 -7.16 -15.27 27.87
N GLY A 117 -7.61 -15.98 26.83
CA GLY A 117 -8.96 -15.87 26.29
C GLY A 117 -9.15 -14.72 25.30
N GLY A 118 -8.07 -14.13 24.81
CA GLY A 118 -8.13 -13.10 23.76
C GLY A 118 -8.57 -13.66 22.40
N ASN A 119 -9.16 -12.80 21.59
CA ASN A 119 -9.57 -13.13 20.22
C ASN A 119 -8.58 -12.52 19.18
N VAL A 120 -8.88 -12.74 17.90
CA VAL A 120 -8.05 -12.23 16.79
C VAL A 120 -7.86 -10.72 16.85
N TRP A 121 -8.89 -9.97 17.21
CA TRP A 121 -8.80 -8.50 17.33
C TRP A 121 -7.87 -8.06 18.45
N HIS A 122 -7.88 -8.76 19.59
CA HIS A 122 -6.93 -8.51 20.66
C HIS A 122 -5.49 -8.76 20.20
N VAL A 123 -5.25 -9.82 19.43
CA VAL A 123 -3.92 -10.11 18.88
C VAL A 123 -3.48 -9.00 17.92
N ILE A 124 -4.34 -8.58 16.99
CA ILE A 124 -4.02 -7.55 16.02
C ILE A 124 -3.67 -6.22 16.72
N PHE A 125 -4.52 -5.73 17.59
CA PHE A 125 -4.37 -4.39 18.17
C PHE A 125 -3.45 -4.31 19.39
N LYS A 126 -3.27 -5.41 20.13
CA LYS A 126 -2.44 -5.43 21.34
C LYS A 126 -1.06 -6.07 21.16
N SER A 127 -0.85 -6.84 20.12
CA SER A 127 0.42 -7.50 19.85
C SER A 127 0.96 -7.15 18.47
N LEU A 128 0.28 -7.54 17.40
CA LEU A 128 0.80 -7.45 16.04
C LEU A 128 1.16 -6.02 15.64
N LEU A 129 0.20 -5.10 15.67
CA LEU A 129 0.42 -3.72 15.24
C LEU A 129 1.40 -2.96 16.13
N PRO A 130 1.28 -3.00 17.48
CA PRO A 130 2.24 -2.32 18.36
C PRO A 130 3.67 -2.85 18.20
N GLU A 131 3.85 -4.15 18.12
CA GLU A 131 5.17 -4.77 18.00
C GLU A 131 5.80 -4.54 16.63
N ALA A 132 4.99 -4.57 15.56
CA ALA A 132 5.45 -4.33 14.20
C ALA A 132 5.62 -2.83 13.88
N LEU A 133 5.20 -1.92 14.76
CA LEU A 133 5.18 -0.48 14.49
C LEU A 133 6.52 0.07 13.99
N PRO A 134 7.69 -0.24 14.57
CA PRO A 134 8.96 0.25 14.04
C PRO A 134 9.22 -0.20 12.59
N THR A 135 8.97 -1.46 12.28
CA THR A 135 9.12 -2.01 10.92
C THR A 135 8.09 -1.40 9.97
N LEU A 136 6.86 -1.18 10.42
CA LEU A 136 5.83 -0.50 9.63
C LEU A 136 6.19 0.95 9.30
N LEU A 137 6.75 1.69 10.26
CA LEU A 137 7.21 3.07 10.03
C LEU A 137 8.37 3.10 9.03
N ALA A 138 9.30 2.18 9.11
CA ALA A 138 10.35 2.01 8.09
C ALA A 138 9.74 1.69 6.72
N GLY A 139 8.74 0.83 6.68
CA GLY A 139 7.99 0.48 5.46
C GLY A 139 7.26 1.68 4.85
N ILE A 140 6.64 2.53 5.67
CA ILE A 140 6.02 3.78 5.22
C ILE A 140 7.07 4.71 4.60
N THR A 141 8.22 4.85 5.23
CA THR A 141 9.33 5.67 4.71
C THR A 141 9.77 5.19 3.33
N LEU A 142 10.01 3.89 3.16
CA LEU A 142 10.36 3.29 1.88
C LEU A 142 9.27 3.52 0.83
N THR A 143 8.01 3.39 1.23
CA THR A 143 6.86 3.62 0.36
C THR A 143 6.79 5.07 -0.12
N ILE A 144 7.03 6.04 0.77
CA ILE A 144 7.07 7.47 0.39
C ILE A 144 8.18 7.73 -0.63
N VAL A 145 9.37 7.18 -0.44
CA VAL A 145 10.47 7.30 -1.39
C VAL A 145 10.07 6.73 -2.77
N MET A 146 9.43 5.58 -2.79
CA MET A 146 8.91 4.97 -4.01
C MET A 146 7.82 5.83 -4.67
N LEU A 147 6.91 6.40 -3.88
CA LEU A 147 5.84 7.29 -4.36
C LEU A 147 6.39 8.56 -5.03
N ILE A 148 7.49 9.11 -4.53
CA ILE A 148 8.17 10.25 -5.17
C ILE A 148 8.64 9.85 -6.57
N GLY A 149 9.21 8.66 -6.71
CA GLY A 149 9.58 8.11 -8.03
C GLY A 149 8.38 7.95 -8.96
N PHE A 150 7.28 7.41 -8.45
CA PHE A 150 6.03 7.26 -9.22
C PHE A 150 5.41 8.60 -9.61
N SER A 151 5.46 9.60 -8.72
CA SER A 151 4.96 10.94 -9.01
C SER A 151 5.73 11.61 -10.16
N SER A 152 7.03 11.37 -10.24
CA SER A 152 7.85 11.87 -11.35
C SER A 152 7.44 11.24 -12.67
N MET A 153 7.18 9.93 -12.70
CA MET A 153 6.68 9.23 -13.89
C MET A 153 5.26 9.69 -14.27
N ALA A 154 4.40 9.91 -13.30
CA ALA A 154 3.06 10.45 -13.53
C ALA A 154 3.10 11.87 -14.12
N GLY A 155 4.08 12.67 -13.70
CA GLY A 155 4.34 14.01 -14.27
C GLY A 155 4.59 13.97 -15.77
N VAL A 156 5.35 12.99 -16.27
CA VAL A 156 5.64 12.80 -17.71
C VAL A 156 4.38 12.71 -18.58
N ILE A 157 3.32 12.16 -18.04
CA ILE A 157 2.06 11.97 -18.78
C ILE A 157 0.97 12.97 -18.40
N GLY A 158 1.36 14.11 -17.83
CA GLY A 158 0.43 15.19 -17.51
C GLY A 158 -0.14 15.17 -16.09
N GLY A 159 0.48 14.42 -15.19
CA GLY A 159 0.14 14.40 -13.76
C GLY A 159 0.57 15.65 -13.00
N GLY A 160 1.31 16.57 -13.64
CA GLY A 160 1.84 17.76 -12.98
C GLY A 160 3.01 17.47 -12.05
N GLY A 161 3.31 18.42 -11.16
CA GLY A 161 4.38 18.31 -10.18
C GLY A 161 5.78 18.53 -10.75
N LEU A 162 6.80 18.14 -9.98
CA LEU A 162 8.20 18.29 -10.38
C LEU A 162 8.58 17.45 -11.60
N GLY A 163 7.90 16.31 -11.81
CA GLY A 163 8.12 15.46 -12.97
C GLY A 163 7.72 16.15 -14.28
N ASP A 164 6.64 16.89 -14.31
CA ASP A 164 6.21 17.69 -15.45
C ASP A 164 7.18 18.86 -15.72
N LEU A 165 7.62 19.52 -14.64
CA LEU A 165 8.60 20.61 -14.76
C LEU A 165 9.96 20.17 -15.29
N ALA A 166 10.37 18.95 -15.01
CA ALA A 166 11.67 18.41 -15.46
C ALA A 166 11.73 18.14 -16.96
N ILE A 167 10.57 18.07 -17.64
CA ILE A 167 10.45 17.71 -19.05
C ILE A 167 10.18 18.94 -19.94
N ARG A 168 9.63 20.01 -19.35
CA ARG A 168 9.43 21.30 -20.03
C ARG A 168 10.75 22.06 -20.17
#